data_c53baeb4def0fc30ab62c622f2b4ea1e
#
_entry.id   c53baeb4def0fc30ab62c622f2b4ea1e
#
_cell.length_a   1.000
_cell.length_b   1.000
_cell.length_c   1.000
_cell.angle_alpha   90.00
_cell.angle_beta   90.00
_cell.angle_gamma   90.00
#
_symmetry.space_group_name_H-M   'P 1'
#
loop_
_entity.id
_entity.type
_entity.pdbx_description
1 polymer ?
#
loop_
_entity_poly.entity_id
_entity_poly.type
_entity_poly.pdbx_seq_one_letter_code
_entity_poly.pdbx_strand_id
1 'polypeptide(L)'
;SVARLRDLGWMAALITCGQAFGGDVEAASLPAGLALAAESGAPITVVVGGPGHLGGQQPFGFSSAGQAEALHVAHALGGQPVLAPRLSQADARERHRGVSHHTLALLERLLLAAVTVPLPEHTPDAIVDAVRRAAARTESRVPRVGPVDYRAIAKEADLVLTSMGRGPED
;
A
#
# COMPACT_ATOMS: atom_id res chain seq x y z
N SER A 1 -4.33 -17.97 -2.70
CA SER A 1 -4.07 -16.66 -3.33
C SER A 1 -2.67 -16.56 -3.90
N VAL A 2 -1.57 -16.76 -3.11
CA VAL A 2 -0.19 -16.71 -3.65
C VAL A 2 0.01 -17.73 -4.76
N ALA A 3 -0.36 -19.00 -4.54
CA ALA A 3 -0.29 -20.05 -5.56
C ALA A 3 -1.04 -19.62 -6.84
N ARG A 4 -2.26 -19.10 -6.69
CA ARG A 4 -3.05 -18.65 -7.82
C ARG A 4 -2.42 -17.50 -8.61
N LEU A 5 -1.80 -16.53 -7.94
CA LEU A 5 -1.08 -15.44 -8.61
C LEU A 5 0.13 -15.94 -9.40
N ARG A 6 0.80 -16.99 -8.89
CA ARG A 6 1.89 -17.66 -9.60
C ARG A 6 1.39 -18.41 -10.82
N ASP A 7 0.32 -19.19 -10.69
CA ASP A 7 -0.28 -19.95 -11.79
C ASP A 7 -0.68 -19.03 -12.95
N LEU A 8 -1.12 -17.80 -12.63
CA LEU A 8 -1.46 -16.76 -13.60
C LEU A 8 -0.23 -16.03 -14.18
N GLY A 9 0.97 -16.30 -13.68
CA GLY A 9 2.17 -15.56 -14.09
C GLY A 9 2.22 -14.10 -13.62
N TRP A 10 1.37 -13.72 -12.67
CA TRP A 10 1.30 -12.35 -12.15
C TRP A 10 2.31 -12.08 -11.05
N MET A 11 2.89 -13.11 -10.48
CA MET A 11 3.88 -13.01 -9.42
C MET A 11 5.12 -13.84 -9.76
N ALA A 12 6.25 -13.16 -9.94
CA ALA A 12 7.52 -13.79 -10.24
C ALA A 12 8.15 -14.43 -9.00
N ALA A 13 8.13 -13.73 -7.87
CA ALA A 13 8.69 -14.20 -6.61
C ALA A 13 7.97 -13.61 -5.41
N LEU A 14 8.04 -14.30 -4.28
CA LEU A 14 7.62 -13.86 -2.97
C LEU A 14 8.84 -13.78 -2.05
N ILE A 15 9.14 -12.59 -1.57
CA ILE A 15 10.19 -12.36 -0.58
C ILE A 15 9.52 -12.07 0.76
N THR A 16 9.81 -12.87 1.77
CA THR A 16 9.36 -12.61 3.14
C THR A 16 10.45 -11.95 3.96
N CYS A 17 10.08 -11.02 4.83
CA CYS A 17 11.02 -10.20 5.59
C CYS A 17 10.73 -10.21 7.09
N GLY A 18 11.78 -10.18 7.89
CA GLY A 18 11.69 -10.08 9.34
C GLY A 18 11.01 -11.30 9.97
N GLN A 19 9.80 -11.13 10.49
CA GLN A 19 9.04 -12.21 11.14
C GLN A 19 8.03 -12.90 10.22
N ALA A 20 8.02 -12.57 8.93
CA ALA A 20 7.24 -13.29 7.93
C ALA A 20 8.09 -14.40 7.31
N PHE A 21 7.49 -15.58 7.14
CA PHE A 21 8.16 -16.78 6.64
C PHE A 21 7.38 -17.44 5.50
N GLY A 22 8.06 -18.29 4.74
CA GLY A 22 7.44 -19.10 3.69
C GLY A 22 7.44 -18.44 2.31
N GLY A 23 8.30 -17.46 2.09
CA GLY A 23 8.62 -16.93 0.76
C GLY A 23 9.55 -17.84 -0.03
N ASP A 24 9.78 -17.52 -1.29
CA ASP A 24 10.82 -18.14 -2.11
C ASP A 24 12.22 -17.75 -1.62
N VAL A 25 12.30 -16.55 -1.05
CA VAL A 25 13.47 -15.98 -0.42
C VAL A 25 13.06 -15.37 0.92
N GLU A 26 13.87 -15.60 1.94
CA GLU A 26 13.68 -14.99 3.26
C GLU A 26 14.79 -13.98 3.52
N ALA A 27 14.40 -12.74 3.82
CA ALA A 27 15.31 -11.66 4.13
C ALA A 27 15.22 -11.27 5.60
N ALA A 28 16.33 -10.96 6.23
CA ALA A 28 16.38 -10.60 7.64
C ALA A 28 15.61 -9.30 7.97
N SER A 29 15.44 -8.42 6.98
CA SER A 29 14.77 -7.12 7.16
C SER A 29 14.09 -6.68 5.87
N LEU A 30 13.16 -5.72 6.00
CA LEU A 30 12.51 -5.12 4.83
C LEU A 30 13.50 -4.44 3.86
N PRO A 31 14.50 -3.66 4.32
CA PRO A 31 15.53 -3.14 3.41
C PRO A 31 16.26 -4.20 2.59
N ALA A 32 16.64 -5.31 3.24
CA ALA A 32 17.30 -6.43 2.54
C ALA A 32 16.37 -7.07 1.50
N GLY A 33 15.10 -7.26 1.83
CA GLY A 33 14.10 -7.80 0.89
C GLY A 33 13.86 -6.90 -0.31
N LEU A 34 13.82 -5.59 -0.11
CA LEU A 34 13.68 -4.61 -1.20
C LEU A 34 14.93 -4.55 -2.08
N ALA A 35 16.12 -4.67 -1.50
CA ALA A 35 17.37 -4.75 -2.29
C ALA A 35 17.38 -5.99 -3.19
N LEU A 36 17.01 -7.17 -2.65
CA LEU A 36 16.86 -8.40 -3.43
C LEU A 36 15.83 -8.25 -4.55
N ALA A 37 14.70 -7.61 -4.26
CA ALA A 37 13.68 -7.34 -5.28
C ALA A 37 14.22 -6.43 -6.41
N ALA A 38 14.98 -5.39 -6.06
CA ALA A 38 15.61 -4.51 -7.04
C ALA A 38 16.64 -5.25 -7.90
N GLU A 39 17.46 -6.10 -7.29
CA GLU A 39 18.47 -6.94 -8.00
C GLU A 39 17.82 -7.97 -8.93
N SER A 40 16.61 -8.44 -8.61
CA SER A 40 15.90 -9.40 -9.46
C SER A 40 15.46 -8.84 -10.81
N GLY A 41 15.51 -7.51 -10.99
CA GLY A 41 15.04 -6.83 -12.19
C GLY A 41 13.52 -6.79 -12.34
N ALA A 42 12.76 -7.13 -11.28
CA ALA A 42 11.31 -7.05 -11.31
C ALA A 42 10.85 -5.59 -11.56
N PRO A 43 9.99 -5.34 -12.55
CA PRO A 43 9.56 -3.99 -12.89
C PRO A 43 8.66 -3.37 -11.81
N ILE A 44 7.99 -4.19 -11.04
CA ILE A 44 7.08 -3.76 -9.95
C ILE A 44 7.32 -4.66 -8.72
N THR A 45 7.49 -4.01 -7.58
CA THR A 45 7.55 -4.67 -6.27
C THR A 45 6.38 -4.20 -5.42
N VAL A 46 5.54 -5.12 -4.94
CA VAL A 46 4.42 -4.82 -4.06
C VAL A 46 4.79 -5.17 -2.63
N VAL A 47 4.84 -4.18 -1.75
CA VAL A 47 5.09 -4.37 -0.32
C VAL A 47 3.75 -4.45 0.42
N VAL A 48 3.51 -5.56 1.09
CA VAL A 48 2.25 -5.82 1.82
C VAL A 48 2.56 -6.19 3.25
N GLY A 49 1.92 -5.54 4.18
CA GLY A 49 1.92 -5.98 5.59
C GLY A 49 1.00 -7.20 5.76
N GLY A 50 1.26 -7.99 6.80
CA GLY A 50 0.36 -9.08 7.19
C GLY A 50 -1.04 -8.59 7.56
N PRO A 51 -2.03 -9.48 7.62
CA PRO A 51 -3.39 -9.13 7.99
C PRO A 51 -3.43 -8.65 9.45
N GLY A 52 -4.25 -7.61 9.68
CA GLY A 52 -4.41 -7.00 10.99
C GLY A 52 -3.45 -5.84 11.24
N HIS A 53 -4.01 -4.67 11.49
CA HIS A 53 -3.25 -3.50 11.87
C HIS A 53 -3.53 -3.18 13.34
N LEU A 54 -2.47 -3.21 14.15
CA LEU A 54 -2.53 -2.63 15.49
C LEU A 54 -2.62 -1.12 15.36
N GLY A 55 -3.51 -0.51 16.12
CA GLY A 55 -3.65 0.94 16.20
C GLY A 55 -3.91 1.37 17.63
N GLY A 56 -3.05 2.22 18.16
CA GLY A 56 -3.21 2.86 19.47
C GLY A 56 -3.66 4.33 19.33
N GLN A 57 -3.83 4.99 20.47
CA GLN A 57 -4.15 6.42 20.52
C GLN A 57 -2.92 7.33 20.35
N GLN A 58 -1.72 6.76 20.46
CA GLN A 58 -0.48 7.50 20.29
C GLN A 58 -0.30 7.95 18.82
N PRO A 59 0.32 9.10 18.55
CA PRO A 59 0.44 9.68 17.22
C PRO A 59 1.00 8.74 16.15
N PHE A 60 1.90 7.82 16.51
CA PHE A 60 2.48 6.84 15.61
C PHE A 60 2.24 5.39 16.06
N GLY A 61 1.30 5.19 16.98
CA GLY A 61 0.95 3.90 17.55
C GLY A 61 0.12 3.02 16.59
N PHE A 62 0.50 2.92 15.33
CA PHE A 62 -0.15 2.07 14.35
C PHE A 62 0.89 1.30 13.50
N SER A 63 0.64 0.02 13.29
CA SER A 63 1.61 -0.86 12.61
C SER A 63 1.91 -0.44 11.17
N SER A 64 0.96 0.18 10.48
CA SER A 64 1.19 0.68 9.12
C SER A 64 2.14 1.89 9.04
N ALA A 65 2.63 2.42 10.15
CA ALA A 65 3.72 3.41 10.15
C ALA A 65 4.99 2.87 9.46
N GLY A 66 5.22 1.55 9.52
CA GLY A 66 6.32 0.89 8.81
C GLY A 66 6.28 1.06 7.28
N GLN A 67 5.16 1.50 6.70
CA GLN A 67 5.13 1.87 5.28
C GLN A 67 6.11 3.00 4.92
N ALA A 68 6.41 3.90 5.86
CA ALA A 68 7.41 4.94 5.66
C ALA A 68 8.79 4.35 5.37
N GLU A 69 9.20 3.33 6.12
CA GLU A 69 10.47 2.62 5.90
C GLU A 69 10.52 2.05 4.49
N ALA A 70 9.48 1.33 4.06
CA ALA A 70 9.42 0.75 2.71
C ALA A 70 9.57 1.81 1.61
N LEU A 71 8.87 2.94 1.76
CA LEU A 71 8.91 4.04 0.78
C LEU A 71 10.28 4.73 0.74
N HIS A 72 10.92 4.92 1.90
CA HIS A 72 12.26 5.50 1.97
C HIS A 72 13.31 4.57 1.38
N VAL A 73 13.26 3.28 1.68
CA VAL A 73 14.19 2.30 1.11
C VAL A 73 14.00 2.18 -0.39
N ALA A 74 12.76 2.13 -0.88
CA ALA A 74 12.49 2.13 -2.32
C ALA A 74 13.09 3.36 -3.01
N HIS A 75 12.96 4.56 -2.39
CA HIS A 75 13.57 5.79 -2.88
C HIS A 75 15.11 5.71 -2.88
N ALA A 76 15.70 5.22 -1.79
CA ALA A 76 17.16 5.06 -1.65
C ALA A 76 17.75 4.08 -2.68
N LEU A 77 17.00 3.08 -3.09
CA LEU A 77 17.37 2.12 -4.13
C LEU A 77 17.12 2.65 -5.56
N GLY A 78 16.74 3.91 -5.73
CA GLY A 78 16.46 4.52 -7.04
C GLY A 78 15.10 4.15 -7.64
N GLY A 79 14.22 3.50 -6.85
CA GLY A 79 12.87 3.16 -7.26
C GLY A 79 11.93 4.36 -7.25
N GLN A 80 10.73 4.16 -7.77
CA GLN A 80 9.64 5.15 -7.73
C GLN A 80 8.59 4.71 -6.71
N PRO A 81 8.65 5.19 -5.46
CA PRO A 81 7.75 4.76 -4.42
C PRO A 81 6.31 5.24 -4.68
N VAL A 82 5.37 4.31 -4.57
CA VAL A 82 3.94 4.55 -4.70
C VAL A 82 3.25 4.16 -3.41
N LEU A 83 2.54 5.11 -2.80
CA LEU A 83 1.72 4.86 -1.62
C LEU A 83 0.26 4.66 -2.04
N ALA A 84 -0.28 3.46 -1.84
CA ALA A 84 -1.71 3.20 -1.99
C ALA A 84 -2.46 3.69 -0.73
N PRO A 85 -3.24 4.77 -0.80
CA PRO A 85 -3.92 5.30 0.37
C PRO A 85 -5.13 4.45 0.73
N ARG A 86 -5.42 4.31 2.03
CA ARG A 86 -6.68 3.73 2.48
C ARG A 86 -7.79 4.75 2.39
N LEU A 87 -8.74 4.51 1.50
CA LEU A 87 -9.95 5.32 1.29
C LEU A 87 -11.19 4.49 1.64
N SER A 88 -12.15 5.09 2.33
CA SER A 88 -13.46 4.47 2.57
C SER A 88 -14.49 5.53 2.92
N GLN A 89 -15.59 5.57 2.20
CA GLN A 89 -16.74 6.42 2.54
C GLN A 89 -17.70 5.73 3.51
N ALA A 90 -17.63 4.40 3.59
CA ALA A 90 -18.52 3.55 4.39
C ALA A 90 -17.93 3.13 5.75
N ASP A 91 -16.70 3.52 6.11
CA ASP A 91 -16.13 3.16 7.42
C ASP A 91 -16.95 3.84 8.53
N ALA A 92 -17.43 3.03 9.47
CA ALA A 92 -18.22 3.52 10.60
C ALA A 92 -17.42 4.42 11.56
N ARG A 93 -16.09 4.27 11.56
CA ARG A 93 -15.17 5.06 12.38
C ARG A 93 -14.82 6.34 11.64
N GLU A 94 -15.18 7.49 12.19
CA GLU A 94 -14.96 8.80 11.60
C GLU A 94 -13.50 9.02 11.14
N ARG A 95 -12.51 8.61 11.96
CA ARG A 95 -11.07 8.73 11.67
C ARG A 95 -10.60 7.95 10.43
N HIS A 96 -11.44 7.07 9.88
CA HIS A 96 -11.15 6.28 8.68
C HIS A 96 -12.13 6.60 7.53
N ARG A 97 -13.09 7.50 7.75
CA ARG A 97 -14.03 7.92 6.72
C ARG A 97 -13.35 8.93 5.80
N GLY A 98 -13.53 8.77 4.50
CA GLY A 98 -12.77 9.50 3.51
C GLY A 98 -11.35 8.92 3.40
N VAL A 99 -10.31 9.70 3.64
CA VAL A 99 -8.93 9.23 3.76
C VAL A 99 -8.62 8.88 5.22
N SER A 100 -8.03 7.71 5.44
CA SER A 100 -7.67 7.27 6.79
C SER A 100 -6.66 8.22 7.46
N HIS A 101 -6.88 8.54 8.75
CA HIS A 101 -5.94 9.33 9.53
C HIS A 101 -4.52 8.72 9.59
N HIS A 102 -4.38 7.40 9.42
CA HIS A 102 -3.07 6.75 9.30
C HIS A 102 -2.35 7.18 8.02
N THR A 103 -3.08 7.25 6.89
CA THR A 103 -2.51 7.75 5.62
C THR A 103 -2.10 9.21 5.74
N LEU A 104 -2.93 10.05 6.36
CA LEU A 104 -2.58 11.46 6.60
C LEU A 104 -1.37 11.60 7.50
N ALA A 105 -1.32 10.89 8.63
CA ALA A 105 -0.17 10.93 9.54
C ALA A 105 1.13 10.48 8.87
N LEU A 106 1.05 9.47 8.00
CA LEU A 106 2.19 9.01 7.20
C LEU A 106 2.70 10.14 6.29
N LEU A 107 1.81 10.73 5.48
CA LEU A 107 2.15 11.80 4.53
C LEU A 107 2.66 13.07 5.22
N GLU A 108 1.99 13.51 6.28
CA GLU A 108 2.30 14.76 6.96
C GLU A 108 3.58 14.71 7.82
N ARG A 109 3.87 13.53 8.40
CA ARG A 109 4.84 13.47 9.51
C ARG A 109 5.97 12.47 9.31
N LEU A 110 5.72 11.34 8.65
CA LEU A 110 6.69 10.26 8.56
C LEU A 110 7.49 10.25 7.27
N LEU A 111 6.91 10.68 6.15
CA LEU A 111 7.64 10.72 4.89
C LEU A 111 8.71 11.82 4.89
N LEU A 112 9.89 11.48 4.39
CA LEU A 112 11.04 12.38 4.23
C LEU A 112 11.36 12.68 2.75
N ALA A 113 10.77 11.93 1.83
CA ALA A 113 10.98 12.06 0.39
C ALA A 113 9.65 12.03 -0.37
N ALA A 114 9.65 12.54 -1.59
CA ALA A 114 8.51 12.53 -2.47
C ALA A 114 8.06 11.11 -2.83
N VAL A 115 6.74 10.89 -2.86
CA VAL A 115 6.11 9.66 -3.31
C VAL A 115 4.99 9.98 -4.31
N THR A 116 4.50 8.97 -5.01
CA THR A 116 3.27 9.08 -5.79
C THR A 116 2.11 8.50 -4.99
N VAL A 117 1.01 9.26 -4.85
CA VAL A 117 -0.20 8.85 -4.13
C VAL A 117 -1.36 8.84 -5.13
N PRO A 118 -1.58 7.76 -5.89
CA PRO A 118 -2.65 7.70 -6.86
C PRO A 118 -4.02 7.67 -6.18
N LEU A 119 -4.96 8.45 -6.70
CA LEU A 119 -6.35 8.46 -6.26
C LEU A 119 -7.26 8.07 -7.42
N PRO A 120 -8.31 7.26 -7.21
CA PRO A 120 -9.30 7.00 -8.24
C PRO A 120 -9.90 8.30 -8.81
N GLU A 121 -10.19 8.34 -10.10
CA GLU A 121 -10.69 9.54 -10.78
C GLU A 121 -11.95 10.11 -10.12
N HIS A 122 -12.84 9.24 -9.66
CA HIS A 122 -14.10 9.59 -8.98
C HIS A 122 -13.95 9.94 -7.50
N THR A 123 -12.71 10.03 -6.97
CA THR A 123 -12.49 10.44 -5.57
C THR A 123 -13.02 11.87 -5.35
N PRO A 124 -13.88 12.11 -4.32
CA PRO A 124 -14.38 13.44 -4.00
C PRO A 124 -13.27 14.47 -3.80
N ASP A 125 -13.47 15.68 -4.32
CA ASP A 125 -12.45 16.74 -4.26
C ASP A 125 -11.98 17.05 -2.84
N ALA A 126 -12.87 17.04 -1.86
CA ALA A 126 -12.50 17.25 -0.46
C ALA A 126 -11.45 16.23 0.05
N ILE A 127 -11.54 14.97 -0.40
CA ILE A 127 -10.56 13.93 -0.08
C ILE A 127 -9.26 14.18 -0.84
N VAL A 128 -9.34 14.52 -2.13
CA VAL A 128 -8.16 14.87 -2.95
C VAL A 128 -7.39 16.02 -2.32
N ASP A 129 -8.08 17.07 -1.91
CA ASP A 129 -7.48 18.25 -1.28
C ASP A 129 -6.85 17.92 0.08
N ALA A 130 -7.48 17.06 0.88
CA ALA A 130 -6.89 16.57 2.13
C ALA A 130 -5.58 15.82 1.89
N VAL A 131 -5.55 14.91 0.91
CA VAL A 131 -4.32 14.17 0.55
C VAL A 131 -3.25 15.11 0.00
N ARG A 132 -3.61 16.05 -0.88
CA ARG A 132 -2.65 17.04 -1.42
C ARG A 132 -2.03 17.91 -0.34
N ARG A 133 -2.84 18.41 0.60
CA ARG A 133 -2.30 19.17 1.74
C ARG A 133 -1.34 18.34 2.58
N ALA A 134 -1.70 17.10 2.90
CA ALA A 134 -0.84 16.20 3.66
C ALA A 134 0.47 15.88 2.93
N ALA A 135 0.42 15.75 1.61
CA ALA A 135 1.54 15.41 0.74
C ALA A 135 2.46 16.58 0.40
N ALA A 136 2.03 17.83 0.68
CA ALA A 136 2.72 19.05 0.23
C ALA A 136 4.14 19.18 0.80
N ARG A 137 4.36 18.73 2.05
CA ARG A 137 5.67 18.84 2.74
C ARG A 137 6.82 18.15 1.99
N THR A 138 6.52 17.06 1.31
CA THR A 138 7.50 16.25 0.56
C THR A 138 7.40 16.44 -0.96
N GLU A 139 6.58 17.38 -1.42
CA GLU A 139 6.32 17.60 -2.85
C GLU A 139 5.82 16.35 -3.57
N SER A 140 5.12 15.48 -2.83
CA SER A 140 4.58 14.23 -3.36
C SER A 140 3.49 14.48 -4.41
N ARG A 141 3.48 13.65 -5.44
CA ARG A 141 2.50 13.76 -6.53
C ARG A 141 1.22 13.03 -6.18
N VAL A 142 0.07 13.66 -6.46
CA VAL A 142 -1.26 13.11 -6.20
C VAL A 142 -2.06 13.07 -7.52
N PRO A 143 -1.74 12.14 -8.43
CA PRO A 143 -2.46 12.00 -9.68
C PRO A 143 -3.84 11.37 -9.47
N ARG A 144 -4.81 11.74 -10.30
CA ARG A 144 -6.03 10.96 -10.49
C ARG A 144 -5.75 9.87 -11.50
N VAL A 145 -6.23 8.65 -11.22
CA VAL A 145 -6.06 7.49 -12.09
C VAL A 145 -7.42 7.00 -12.56
N GLY A 146 -7.49 6.59 -13.81
CA GLY A 146 -8.70 6.07 -14.43
C GLY A 146 -9.25 4.84 -13.71
N PRO A 147 -10.49 4.46 -13.97
CA PRO A 147 -11.12 3.32 -13.33
C PRO A 147 -10.42 2.02 -13.73
N VAL A 148 -10.25 1.13 -12.75
CA VAL A 148 -9.83 -0.26 -12.96
C VAL A 148 -10.97 -1.15 -12.52
N ASP A 149 -11.47 -1.98 -13.43
CA ASP A 149 -12.47 -2.99 -13.07
C ASP A 149 -11.81 -4.17 -12.35
N TYR A 150 -11.49 -3.93 -11.05
CA TYR A 150 -10.89 -4.96 -10.20
C TYR A 150 -11.79 -6.18 -10.00
N ARG A 151 -13.14 -6.04 -10.18
CA ARG A 151 -14.09 -7.16 -10.06
C ARG A 151 -13.97 -8.07 -11.26
N ALA A 152 -13.89 -7.49 -12.47
CA ALA A 152 -13.64 -8.28 -13.69
C ALA A 152 -12.29 -9.00 -13.61
N ILE A 153 -11.24 -8.30 -13.20
CA ILE A 153 -9.90 -8.88 -13.01
C ILE A 153 -9.92 -10.02 -11.98
N ALA A 154 -10.55 -9.82 -10.83
CA ALA A 154 -10.65 -10.85 -9.80
C ALA A 154 -11.46 -12.06 -10.27
N LYS A 155 -12.55 -11.85 -11.01
CA LYS A 155 -13.37 -12.91 -11.58
C LYS A 155 -12.58 -13.71 -12.63
N GLU A 156 -11.88 -13.05 -13.52
CA GLU A 156 -11.02 -13.70 -14.53
C GLU A 156 -9.91 -14.51 -13.88
N ALA A 157 -9.33 -13.98 -12.82
CA ALA A 157 -8.27 -14.62 -12.05
C ALA A 157 -8.77 -15.70 -11.08
N ASP A 158 -10.08 -15.91 -10.95
CA ASP A 158 -10.69 -16.79 -9.94
C ASP A 158 -10.21 -16.45 -8.51
N LEU A 159 -10.20 -15.16 -8.21
CA LEU A 159 -9.81 -14.63 -6.89
C LEU A 159 -11.05 -14.20 -6.11
N VAL A 160 -11.15 -14.68 -4.88
CA VAL A 160 -12.17 -14.22 -3.95
C VAL A 160 -11.68 -12.95 -3.25
N LEU A 161 -12.35 -11.83 -3.52
CA LEU A 161 -12.06 -10.55 -2.87
C LEU A 161 -12.87 -10.46 -1.57
N THR A 162 -12.19 -10.48 -0.44
CA THR A 162 -12.81 -10.31 0.87
C THR A 162 -12.00 -9.34 1.73
N SER A 163 -12.69 -8.59 2.57
CA SER A 163 -12.07 -7.76 3.59
C SER A 163 -12.82 -7.90 4.90
N MET A 164 -12.17 -8.44 5.93
CA MET A 164 -12.75 -8.67 7.26
C MET A 164 -14.06 -9.50 7.23
N GLY A 165 -14.12 -10.52 6.37
CA GLY A 165 -15.29 -11.37 6.20
C GLY A 165 -16.41 -10.75 5.37
N ARG A 166 -16.16 -9.59 4.74
CA ARG A 166 -17.10 -8.93 3.83
C ARG A 166 -16.69 -9.18 2.39
N GLY A 167 -17.68 -9.35 1.52
CA GLY A 167 -17.48 -9.46 0.07
C GLY A 167 -17.38 -8.09 -0.61
N PRO A 168 -17.15 -8.08 -1.94
CA PRO A 168 -17.08 -6.83 -2.70
C PRO A 168 -18.42 -6.10 -2.80
N GLU A 169 -19.51 -6.72 -2.38
CA GLU A 169 -20.86 -6.14 -2.38
C GLU A 169 -21.25 -5.49 -1.04
N ASP A 170 -20.46 -5.70 0.01
CA ASP A 170 -20.65 -5.14 1.36
C ASP A 170 -19.89 -3.80 1.52
#